data_4821746f490e0de93febd61739a7408e
#
_entry.id   4821746f490e0de93febd61739a7408e
#
_cell.length_a   1.000
_cell.length_b   1.000
_cell.length_c   1.000
_cell.angle_alpha   90.00
_cell.angle_beta   90.00
_cell.angle_gamma   90.00
#
_symmetry.space_group_name_H-M   'P 1'
#
loop_
_entity.id
_entity.type
_entity.pdbx_description
1 polymer ?
#
loop_
_entity_poly.entity_id
_entity_poly.type
_entity_poly.pdbx_seq_one_letter_code
_entity_poly.pdbx_strand_id
1 'polypeptide(L)'
;MYKAVKIVTSTFKKRDKWHMLKLGAEFDRTSIPIYEAAARGKCTPLLKTLYTSNCQNNCKYCLFRAQRNCTRMTWQPQKLAKVTMHLWKERKICGLFLSSSITKDPDYITEKQLETLHILRNGKYTGYIHLRIMPGTSKHLIKQAAELSDRIGINLEAPNKEVFSELCSDKGGFKEAILKRMEWIVAEAKTARSKAYKPTCGYVKSGVDTQMIVNAVDDNDLQYIQATEWLYRKMELKRVYYSGFEPVPQTPLEKRNACPPSREHRLYQVSFLLRDYEFKADDFSSIVNDEGFLPNIEPKLAFVKANSDLFPIDLNSANYSEIVLIPYIGPKTAKKILQTRKNTKIRYSSDLERIIGANLTWRISRYVDLKDRRLTDFLKTN
;
A
#
# COMPACT_ATOMS: atom_id res chain seq x y z
N MET A 1 17.65 -10.03 5.09
CA MET A 1 17.62 -10.97 6.23
C MET A 1 16.69 -10.37 7.28
N TYR A 2 15.43 -10.77 7.32
CA TYR A 2 14.49 -10.35 8.36
C TYR A 2 14.56 -11.35 9.51
N LYS A 3 15.00 -10.87 10.67
CA LYS A 3 14.98 -11.67 11.90
C LYS A 3 13.53 -11.88 12.35
N ALA A 4 13.13 -13.14 12.45
CA ALA A 4 11.87 -13.53 13.07
C ALA A 4 11.86 -13.07 14.54
N VAL A 5 10.86 -12.25 14.90
CA VAL A 5 10.63 -11.84 16.27
C VAL A 5 10.01 -13.01 17.02
N LYS A 6 10.63 -13.41 18.14
CA LYS A 6 10.15 -14.47 19.02
C LYS A 6 8.74 -14.15 19.53
N ILE A 7 7.82 -15.06 19.25
CA ILE A 7 6.45 -15.05 19.76
C ILE A 7 6.49 -15.33 21.27
N VAL A 8 6.02 -14.39 22.08
CA VAL A 8 5.71 -14.65 23.48
C VAL A 8 4.33 -15.32 23.50
N THR A 9 4.31 -16.64 23.60
CA THR A 9 3.10 -17.42 23.83
C THR A 9 2.68 -17.28 25.28
N SER A 10 1.73 -16.40 25.57
CA SER A 10 0.96 -16.48 26.81
C SER A 10 -0.23 -17.41 26.57
N THR A 11 -0.29 -18.45 27.37
CA THR A 11 -1.36 -19.43 27.43
C THR A 11 -2.70 -18.78 27.78
N PHE A 12 -3.59 -18.61 26.80
CA PHE A 12 -4.99 -18.29 27.04
C PHE A 12 -5.89 -19.43 26.53
N LYS A 13 -6.40 -20.22 27.49
CA LYS A 13 -7.53 -21.13 27.27
C LYS A 13 -8.82 -20.32 27.34
N LYS A 14 -9.33 -19.90 26.18
CA LYS A 14 -10.73 -19.63 25.79
C LYS A 14 -10.70 -18.97 24.42
N ARG A 15 -11.60 -19.38 23.49
CA ARG A 15 -11.81 -18.73 22.18
C ARG A 15 -12.20 -17.28 22.44
N ASP A 16 -11.19 -16.42 22.50
CA ASP A 16 -11.32 -15.04 22.93
C ASP A 16 -11.82 -14.16 21.76
N LYS A 17 -12.66 -13.19 22.07
CA LYS A 17 -13.14 -12.14 21.17
C LYS A 17 -12.00 -11.47 20.37
N TRP A 18 -10.84 -11.34 21.00
CA TRP A 18 -9.60 -10.89 20.41
C TRP A 18 -9.11 -11.76 19.26
N HIS A 19 -9.19 -13.07 19.38
CA HIS A 19 -8.76 -14.00 18.35
C HIS A 19 -9.55 -13.83 17.06
N MET A 20 -10.86 -13.63 17.15
CA MET A 20 -11.74 -13.49 15.98
C MET A 20 -11.60 -12.16 15.26
N LEU A 21 -11.43 -11.07 16.00
CA LEU A 21 -11.16 -9.73 15.41
C LEU A 21 -9.75 -9.66 14.82
N LYS A 22 -8.84 -10.47 15.34
CA LYS A 22 -7.50 -10.69 14.86
C LYS A 22 -7.48 -11.45 13.53
N LEU A 23 -8.32 -12.47 13.33
CA LEU A 23 -8.40 -13.22 12.07
C LEU A 23 -8.70 -12.30 10.87
N GLY A 24 -9.51 -11.25 11.04
CA GLY A 24 -9.71 -10.23 10.00
C GLY A 24 -8.46 -9.44 9.62
N ALA A 25 -7.45 -9.43 10.48
CA ALA A 25 -6.14 -8.82 10.22
C ALA A 25 -5.09 -9.84 9.73
N GLU A 26 -5.31 -11.14 9.92
CA GLU A 26 -4.37 -12.21 9.51
C GLU A 26 -4.21 -12.34 8.00
N PHE A 27 -5.23 -11.97 7.23
CA PHE A 27 -5.13 -11.91 5.77
C PHE A 27 -4.13 -10.86 5.25
N ASP A 28 -3.68 -9.98 6.12
CA ASP A 28 -2.52 -9.09 5.87
C ASP A 28 -1.20 -9.69 6.40
N ARG A 29 -1.13 -11.01 6.61
CA ARG A 29 0.05 -11.77 7.06
C ARG A 29 0.59 -11.41 8.45
N THR A 30 -0.25 -10.95 9.35
CA THR A 30 0.15 -10.70 10.74
C THR A 30 -0.76 -11.42 11.73
N SER A 31 -0.17 -12.30 12.53
CA SER A 31 -0.87 -13.09 13.57
C SER A 31 -1.12 -12.33 14.88
N ILE A 32 -0.92 -11.02 14.92
CA ILE A 32 -1.00 -10.18 16.12
C ILE A 32 -1.93 -9.00 15.86
N PRO A 33 -2.81 -8.60 16.79
CA PRO A 33 -3.64 -7.40 16.61
C PRO A 33 -2.83 -6.09 16.60
N ILE A 34 -1.54 -6.16 16.92
CA ILE A 34 -0.58 -5.07 16.78
C ILE A 34 0.19 -5.32 15.48
N TYR A 35 -0.08 -4.48 14.49
CA TYR A 35 0.55 -4.50 13.18
C TYR A 35 1.71 -3.51 13.14
N GLU A 36 2.89 -3.95 12.70
CA GLU A 36 4.04 -3.08 12.52
C GLU A 36 4.01 -2.43 11.14
N ALA A 37 3.57 -1.18 11.10
CA ALA A 37 3.60 -0.39 9.87
C ALA A 37 5.00 0.18 9.63
N ALA A 38 5.54 0.00 8.43
CA ALA A 38 6.79 0.64 8.04
C ALA A 38 6.55 2.14 7.73
N ALA A 39 7.13 3.02 8.54
CA ALA A 39 7.06 4.46 8.35
C ALA A 39 8.46 5.08 8.48
N ARG A 40 8.95 5.74 7.42
CA ARG A 40 10.26 6.43 7.39
C ARG A 40 11.44 5.57 7.88
N GLY A 41 11.44 4.28 7.51
CA GLY A 41 12.49 3.34 7.93
C GLY A 41 12.39 2.83 9.36
N LYS A 42 11.29 3.12 10.07
CA LYS A 42 11.00 2.63 11.42
C LYS A 42 9.73 1.78 11.41
N CYS A 43 9.70 0.76 12.25
CA CYS A 43 8.48 0.01 12.56
C CYS A 43 7.59 0.84 13.51
N THR A 44 6.33 0.98 13.16
CA THR A 44 5.35 1.75 13.92
C THR A 44 4.19 0.83 14.31
N PRO A 45 4.06 0.43 15.58
CA PRO A 45 3.03 -0.49 16.00
C PRO A 45 1.65 0.18 15.99
N LEU A 46 0.67 -0.46 15.32
CA LEU A 46 -0.72 -0.02 15.25
C LEU A 46 -1.63 -1.13 15.80
N LEU A 47 -2.65 -0.76 16.56
CA LEU A 47 -3.77 -1.66 16.81
C LEU A 47 -4.56 -1.79 15.52
N LYS A 48 -4.49 -2.95 14.83
CA LYS A 48 -5.24 -3.23 13.61
C LYS A 48 -6.41 -4.14 13.94
N THR A 49 -7.64 -3.69 13.69
CA THR A 49 -8.84 -4.47 13.99
C THR A 49 -9.99 -4.13 13.07
N LEU A 50 -10.93 -5.08 12.94
CA LEU A 50 -12.27 -4.81 12.41
C LEU A 50 -13.16 -4.32 13.54
N TYR A 51 -14.02 -3.32 13.27
CA TYR A 51 -15.09 -2.94 14.19
C TYR A 51 -16.08 -4.10 14.38
N THR A 52 -16.48 -4.73 13.27
CA THR A 52 -17.28 -5.97 13.26
C THR A 52 -16.80 -6.93 12.18
N SER A 53 -16.90 -8.24 12.45
CA SER A 53 -16.75 -9.29 11.45
C SER A 53 -18.11 -9.81 10.92
N ASN A 54 -19.24 -9.27 11.39
CA ASN A 54 -20.55 -9.54 10.80
C ASN A 54 -20.63 -8.85 9.44
N CYS A 55 -20.92 -9.62 8.38
CA CYS A 55 -20.99 -9.10 7.03
C CYS A 55 -22.27 -9.61 6.32
N GLN A 56 -22.91 -8.76 5.56
CA GLN A 56 -24.05 -9.12 4.69
C GLN A 56 -23.62 -9.46 3.26
N ASN A 57 -22.37 -9.13 2.87
CA ASN A 57 -21.85 -9.34 1.52
C ASN A 57 -21.27 -10.74 1.35
N ASN A 58 -21.29 -11.24 0.11
CA ASN A 58 -20.78 -12.56 -0.26
C ASN A 58 -19.50 -12.51 -1.12
N CYS A 59 -18.60 -11.56 -0.87
CA CYS A 59 -17.32 -11.50 -1.58
C CYS A 59 -16.69 -12.89 -1.65
N LYS A 60 -16.28 -13.31 -2.86
CA LYS A 60 -15.84 -14.69 -3.12
C LYS A 60 -14.60 -15.10 -2.34
N TYR A 61 -13.72 -14.15 -2.02
CA TYR A 61 -12.45 -14.37 -1.32
C TYR A 61 -12.53 -14.29 0.22
N CYS A 62 -13.65 -13.75 0.75
CA CYS A 62 -13.62 -13.21 2.11
C CYS A 62 -13.96 -14.26 3.17
N LEU A 63 -13.13 -14.32 4.23
CA LEU A 63 -13.37 -15.14 5.42
C LEU A 63 -14.75 -14.87 6.06
N PHE A 64 -15.19 -13.61 6.05
CA PHE A 64 -16.41 -13.15 6.72
C PHE A 64 -17.60 -12.96 5.77
N ARG A 65 -17.57 -13.57 4.57
CA ARG A 65 -18.72 -13.56 3.66
C ARG A 65 -19.99 -14.08 4.34
N ALA A 66 -21.17 -13.52 3.98
CA ALA A 66 -22.41 -13.80 4.69
C ALA A 66 -22.77 -15.30 4.74
N GLN A 67 -22.61 -16.00 3.62
CA GLN A 67 -22.96 -17.43 3.49
C GLN A 67 -21.95 -18.39 4.17
N ARG A 68 -20.86 -17.89 4.70
CA ARG A 68 -19.89 -18.75 5.39
C ARG A 68 -20.20 -18.88 6.87
N ASN A 69 -20.26 -20.11 7.36
CA ASN A 69 -20.43 -20.36 8.80
C ASN A 69 -19.08 -20.13 9.52
N CYS A 70 -18.99 -19.03 10.24
CA CYS A 70 -17.83 -18.69 11.05
C CYS A 70 -18.23 -17.85 12.27
N THR A 71 -17.46 -17.92 13.33
CA THR A 71 -17.68 -17.10 14.51
C THR A 71 -17.46 -15.63 14.17
N ARG A 72 -18.41 -14.79 14.58
CA ARG A 72 -18.41 -13.34 14.26
C ARG A 72 -18.45 -12.54 15.56
N MET A 73 -17.76 -11.41 15.56
CA MET A 73 -17.64 -10.55 16.72
C MET A 73 -17.81 -9.09 16.34
N THR A 74 -18.30 -8.31 17.29
CA THR A 74 -18.49 -6.85 17.13
C THR A 74 -17.97 -6.15 18.39
N TRP A 75 -17.22 -5.09 18.21
CA TRP A 75 -16.85 -4.18 19.27
C TRP A 75 -18.03 -3.34 19.71
N GLN A 76 -18.01 -2.89 20.97
CA GLN A 76 -18.73 -1.72 21.40
C GLN A 76 -17.80 -0.51 21.25
N PRO A 77 -18.23 0.66 20.71
CA PRO A 77 -17.36 1.80 20.48
C PRO A 77 -16.58 2.20 21.73
N GLN A 78 -17.25 2.24 22.89
CA GLN A 78 -16.64 2.57 24.19
C GLN A 78 -15.54 1.60 24.61
N LYS A 79 -15.75 0.29 24.37
CA LYS A 79 -14.74 -0.74 24.69
C LYS A 79 -13.55 -0.66 23.77
N LEU A 80 -13.76 -0.46 22.45
CA LEU A 80 -12.68 -0.30 21.49
C LEU A 80 -11.85 0.96 21.81
N ALA A 81 -12.52 2.08 22.07
CA ALA A 81 -11.85 3.31 22.44
C ALA A 81 -11.05 3.16 23.76
N LYS A 82 -11.61 2.51 24.79
CA LYS A 82 -10.92 2.26 26.06
C LYS A 82 -9.66 1.42 25.87
N VAL A 83 -9.73 0.33 25.09
CA VAL A 83 -8.58 -0.53 24.80
C VAL A 83 -7.51 0.22 24.00
N THR A 84 -7.92 0.96 22.97
CA THR A 84 -7.00 1.76 22.14
C THR A 84 -6.28 2.81 22.99
N MET A 85 -7.01 3.53 23.83
CA MET A 85 -6.46 4.55 24.74
C MET A 85 -5.47 3.94 25.72
N HIS A 86 -5.81 2.80 26.33
CA HIS A 86 -4.94 2.08 27.27
C HIS A 86 -3.61 1.68 26.60
N LEU A 87 -3.68 0.98 25.46
CA LEU A 87 -2.49 0.54 24.73
C LEU A 87 -1.61 1.71 24.28
N TRP A 88 -2.22 2.84 23.92
CA TRP A 88 -1.49 4.03 23.52
C TRP A 88 -0.79 4.71 24.72
N LYS A 89 -1.47 4.84 25.86
CA LYS A 89 -0.88 5.38 27.10
C LYS A 89 0.30 4.51 27.58
N GLU A 90 0.18 3.19 27.47
CA GLU A 90 1.22 2.23 27.78
C GLU A 90 2.35 2.19 26.69
N ARG A 91 2.28 3.06 25.66
CA ARG A 91 3.24 3.10 24.53
C ARG A 91 3.42 1.78 23.78
N LYS A 92 2.41 0.89 23.85
CA LYS A 92 2.38 -0.38 23.11
C LYS A 92 2.02 -0.18 21.64
N ILE A 93 1.28 0.91 21.32
CA ILE A 93 0.89 1.29 19.96
C ILE A 93 1.11 2.78 19.74
N CYS A 94 1.35 3.14 18.47
CA CYS A 94 1.40 4.52 18.01
C CYS A 94 0.06 4.99 17.44
N GLY A 95 -0.85 4.06 17.14
CA GLY A 95 -2.13 4.39 16.52
C GLY A 95 -3.10 3.23 16.38
N LEU A 96 -4.25 3.55 15.80
CA LEU A 96 -5.34 2.64 15.47
C LEU A 96 -5.49 2.54 13.95
N PHE A 97 -5.55 1.31 13.42
CA PHE A 97 -6.05 1.03 12.08
C PHE A 97 -7.40 0.33 12.23
N LEU A 98 -8.47 1.03 11.88
CA LEU A 98 -9.84 0.57 12.02
C LEU A 98 -10.49 0.32 10.65
N SER A 99 -10.82 -0.93 10.39
CA SER A 99 -11.65 -1.36 9.27
C SER A 99 -12.94 -1.99 9.79
N SER A 100 -13.78 -2.50 8.90
CA SER A 100 -15.00 -3.24 9.28
C SER A 100 -15.48 -4.14 8.15
N SER A 101 -16.39 -5.07 8.50
CA SER A 101 -17.37 -5.66 7.60
C SER A 101 -18.63 -4.79 7.57
N ILE A 102 -19.52 -5.02 6.60
CA ILE A 102 -20.78 -4.29 6.47
C ILE A 102 -21.92 -5.16 7.04
N THR A 103 -22.54 -4.70 8.12
CA THR A 103 -23.79 -5.25 8.64
C THR A 103 -24.86 -4.15 8.63
N LYS A 104 -26.11 -4.46 8.32
CA LYS A 104 -27.21 -3.52 8.04
C LYS A 104 -26.93 -2.69 6.78
N ASP A 105 -26.27 -1.53 6.94
CA ASP A 105 -25.89 -0.66 5.84
C ASP A 105 -24.52 -0.01 6.10
N PRO A 106 -23.88 0.60 5.08
CA PRO A 106 -22.57 1.23 5.20
C PRO A 106 -22.53 2.41 6.17
N ASP A 107 -23.59 3.22 6.23
CA ASP A 107 -23.67 4.41 7.07
C ASP A 107 -23.73 4.02 8.54
N TYR A 108 -24.56 3.04 8.91
CA TYR A 108 -24.63 2.51 10.27
C TYR A 108 -23.26 2.06 10.79
N ILE A 109 -22.50 1.35 9.96
CA ILE A 109 -21.15 0.90 10.37
C ILE A 109 -20.19 2.08 10.50
N THR A 110 -20.23 3.01 9.55
CA THR A 110 -19.37 4.19 9.58
C THR A 110 -19.68 5.06 10.80
N GLU A 111 -20.96 5.24 11.15
CA GLU A 111 -21.37 5.94 12.38
C GLU A 111 -20.77 5.29 13.65
N LYS A 112 -20.79 3.95 13.72
CA LYS A 112 -20.18 3.23 14.85
C LYS A 112 -18.67 3.34 14.90
N GLN A 113 -18.00 3.37 13.74
CA GLN A 113 -16.58 3.68 13.67
C GLN A 113 -16.31 5.12 14.14
N LEU A 114 -17.09 6.10 13.67
CA LEU A 114 -16.97 7.51 14.05
C LEU A 114 -17.25 7.72 15.54
N GLU A 115 -18.23 7.05 16.14
CA GLU A 115 -18.47 7.06 17.58
C GLU A 115 -17.20 6.67 18.36
N THR A 116 -16.51 5.63 17.92
CA THR A 116 -15.22 5.22 18.51
C THR A 116 -14.17 6.33 18.40
N LEU A 117 -14.06 6.96 17.22
CA LEU A 117 -13.08 8.00 16.95
C LEU A 117 -13.39 9.27 17.75
N HIS A 118 -14.66 9.66 17.88
CA HIS A 118 -15.09 10.79 18.72
C HIS A 118 -14.70 10.57 20.19
N ILE A 119 -14.97 9.38 20.74
CA ILE A 119 -14.58 9.05 22.12
C ILE A 119 -13.06 9.17 22.29
N LEU A 120 -12.27 8.71 21.34
CA LEU A 120 -10.82 8.83 21.37
C LEU A 120 -10.37 10.30 21.34
N ARG A 121 -10.84 11.09 20.38
CA ARG A 121 -10.44 12.49 20.21
C ARG A 121 -10.89 13.38 21.38
N ASN A 122 -12.12 13.19 21.88
CA ASN A 122 -12.61 13.87 23.09
C ASN A 122 -11.80 13.47 24.33
N GLY A 123 -11.29 12.25 24.40
CA GLY A 123 -10.36 11.77 25.41
C GLY A 123 -8.91 12.26 25.24
N LYS A 124 -8.66 13.24 24.35
CA LYS A 124 -7.32 13.80 24.04
C LYS A 124 -6.34 12.78 23.43
N TYR A 125 -6.86 11.78 22.73
CA TYR A 125 -6.03 10.84 21.97
C TYR A 125 -5.39 11.55 20.78
N THR A 126 -4.07 11.70 20.75
CA THR A 126 -3.30 12.30 19.65
C THR A 126 -2.60 11.26 18.78
N GLY A 127 -2.78 9.97 19.08
CA GLY A 127 -2.24 8.87 18.30
C GLY A 127 -2.78 8.85 16.88
N TYR A 128 -2.05 8.19 15.99
CA TYR A 128 -2.41 8.05 14.58
C TYR A 128 -3.71 7.24 14.41
N ILE A 129 -4.61 7.71 13.55
CA ILE A 129 -5.83 7.00 13.15
C ILE A 129 -5.84 6.78 11.65
N HIS A 130 -5.93 5.51 11.25
CA HIS A 130 -6.17 5.09 9.88
C HIS A 130 -7.54 4.42 9.80
N LEU A 131 -8.46 5.02 9.07
CA LEU A 131 -9.84 4.53 8.92
C LEU A 131 -10.09 3.99 7.53
N ARG A 132 -10.70 2.81 7.44
CA ARG A 132 -11.30 2.28 6.21
C ARG A 132 -12.77 2.62 6.15
N ILE A 133 -13.15 3.38 5.12
CA ILE A 133 -14.54 3.71 4.79
C ILE A 133 -15.20 2.51 4.12
N MET A 134 -16.46 2.29 4.44
CA MET A 134 -17.24 1.23 3.84
C MET A 134 -17.76 1.63 2.45
N PRO A 135 -17.77 0.70 1.47
CA PRO A 135 -18.46 0.91 0.19
C PRO A 135 -19.90 1.40 0.40
N GLY A 136 -20.28 2.46 -0.29
CA GLY A 136 -21.62 3.02 -0.20
C GLY A 136 -21.82 4.13 0.85
N THR A 137 -20.88 4.39 1.74
CA THR A 137 -20.98 5.43 2.79
C THR A 137 -21.35 6.80 2.24
N SER A 138 -22.23 7.50 2.95
CA SER A 138 -22.70 8.85 2.62
C SER A 138 -21.60 9.91 2.75
N LYS A 139 -21.72 10.97 1.93
CA LYS A 139 -20.71 12.04 1.84
C LYS A 139 -20.50 12.78 3.17
N HIS A 140 -21.56 13.03 3.94
CA HIS A 140 -21.46 13.72 5.23
C HIS A 140 -20.64 12.94 6.28
N LEU A 141 -20.78 11.60 6.30
CA LEU A 141 -19.97 10.74 7.18
C LEU A 141 -18.51 10.66 6.75
N ILE A 142 -18.26 10.67 5.43
CA ILE A 142 -16.88 10.77 4.88
C ILE A 142 -16.22 12.06 5.34
N LYS A 143 -16.95 13.19 5.35
CA LYS A 143 -16.43 14.46 5.85
C LYS A 143 -16.04 14.38 7.33
N GLN A 144 -16.93 13.86 8.19
CA GLN A 144 -16.62 13.65 9.61
C GLN A 144 -15.42 12.71 9.82
N ALA A 145 -15.37 11.64 9.04
CA ALA A 145 -14.24 10.71 9.05
C ALA A 145 -12.90 11.41 8.70
N ALA A 146 -12.94 12.33 7.73
CA ALA A 146 -11.77 13.10 7.34
C ALA A 146 -11.25 14.03 8.46
N GLU A 147 -12.14 14.62 9.24
CA GLU A 147 -11.78 15.48 10.36
C GLU A 147 -11.09 14.72 11.50
N LEU A 148 -11.50 13.48 11.76
CA LEU A 148 -11.03 12.66 12.89
C LEU A 148 -9.80 11.80 12.57
N SER A 149 -9.58 11.47 11.31
CA SER A 149 -8.59 10.48 10.89
C SER A 149 -7.37 11.11 10.25
N ASP A 150 -6.19 10.55 10.52
CA ASP A 150 -4.92 10.98 9.92
C ASP A 150 -4.74 10.40 8.52
N ARG A 151 -5.32 9.23 8.25
CA ARG A 151 -5.41 8.59 6.94
C ARG A 151 -6.78 7.96 6.75
N ILE A 152 -7.31 8.10 5.56
CA ILE A 152 -8.54 7.43 5.14
C ILE A 152 -8.29 6.64 3.87
N GLY A 153 -8.95 5.50 3.76
CA GLY A 153 -8.98 4.71 2.54
C GLY A 153 -10.31 4.01 2.34
N ILE A 154 -10.56 3.63 1.11
CA ILE A 154 -11.60 2.68 0.73
C ILE A 154 -10.95 1.60 -0.12
N ASN A 155 -11.28 0.34 0.13
CA ASN A 155 -10.71 -0.74 -0.67
C ASN A 155 -11.32 -0.73 -2.07
N LEU A 156 -10.45 -0.63 -3.09
CA LEU A 156 -10.86 -0.76 -4.49
C LEU A 156 -11.15 -2.21 -4.84
N GLU A 157 -10.48 -3.15 -4.18
CA GLU A 157 -10.54 -4.61 -4.28
C GLU A 157 -9.97 -5.17 -5.60
N ALA A 158 -10.19 -4.49 -6.72
CA ALA A 158 -9.85 -4.95 -8.06
C ALA A 158 -9.27 -3.81 -8.91
N PRO A 159 -8.51 -4.09 -9.98
CA PRO A 159 -7.95 -3.07 -10.85
C PRO A 159 -9.01 -2.43 -11.77
N ASN A 160 -10.09 -3.13 -12.08
CA ASN A 160 -11.15 -2.69 -12.99
C ASN A 160 -12.53 -3.22 -12.57
N LYS A 161 -13.57 -2.81 -13.31
CA LYS A 161 -14.97 -3.17 -13.03
C LYS A 161 -15.23 -4.66 -13.25
N GLU A 162 -14.62 -5.26 -14.25
CA GLU A 162 -14.83 -6.65 -14.64
C GLU A 162 -14.34 -7.57 -13.52
N VAL A 163 -13.10 -7.43 -13.10
CA VAL A 163 -12.49 -8.16 -11.98
C VAL A 163 -13.24 -7.89 -10.66
N PHE A 164 -13.67 -6.64 -10.42
CA PHE A 164 -14.48 -6.30 -9.26
C PHE A 164 -15.83 -7.02 -9.24
N SER A 165 -16.53 -7.04 -10.37
CA SER A 165 -17.86 -7.66 -10.50
C SER A 165 -17.78 -9.17 -10.27
N GLU A 166 -16.71 -9.79 -10.72
CA GLU A 166 -16.46 -11.20 -10.45
C GLU A 166 -16.17 -11.49 -8.98
N LEU A 167 -15.39 -10.61 -8.33
CA LEU A 167 -14.83 -10.82 -7.00
C LEU A 167 -15.80 -10.46 -5.87
N CYS A 168 -16.54 -9.34 -6.01
CA CYS A 168 -17.31 -8.75 -4.91
C CYS A 168 -18.49 -7.87 -5.37
N SER A 169 -19.31 -8.36 -6.29
CA SER A 169 -20.50 -7.67 -6.84
C SER A 169 -21.45 -7.10 -5.77
N ASP A 170 -21.57 -7.75 -4.61
CA ASP A 170 -22.48 -7.35 -3.52
C ASP A 170 -22.09 -6.02 -2.84
N LYS A 171 -20.92 -5.47 -3.16
CA LYS A 171 -20.45 -4.19 -2.58
C LYS A 171 -21.08 -2.94 -3.20
N GLY A 172 -22.13 -3.08 -4.04
CA GLY A 172 -22.90 -1.96 -4.56
C GLY A 172 -22.35 -1.27 -5.80
N GLY A 173 -21.48 -1.95 -6.55
CA GLY A 173 -20.95 -1.50 -7.83
C GLY A 173 -19.65 -0.68 -7.73
N PHE A 174 -18.77 -0.95 -8.67
CA PHE A 174 -17.41 -0.40 -8.70
C PHE A 174 -17.38 1.14 -8.78
N LYS A 175 -18.16 1.72 -9.68
CA LYS A 175 -18.22 3.16 -9.89
C LYS A 175 -18.93 3.87 -8.73
N GLU A 176 -20.17 3.48 -8.46
CA GLU A 176 -21.01 4.20 -7.51
C GLU A 176 -20.59 3.97 -6.06
N ALA A 177 -20.39 2.72 -5.64
CA ALA A 177 -20.09 2.45 -4.23
C ALA A 177 -18.64 2.68 -3.84
N ILE A 178 -17.67 2.59 -4.78
CA ILE A 178 -16.25 2.68 -4.49
C ILE A 178 -15.63 3.97 -5.06
N LEU A 179 -15.59 4.14 -6.39
CA LEU A 179 -14.86 5.26 -7.00
C LEU A 179 -15.41 6.62 -6.59
N LYS A 180 -16.73 6.78 -6.60
CA LYS A 180 -17.39 8.01 -6.16
C LYS A 180 -17.07 8.37 -4.70
N ARG A 181 -16.99 7.36 -3.82
CA ARG A 181 -16.58 7.57 -2.41
C ARG A 181 -15.11 7.93 -2.32
N MET A 182 -14.27 7.30 -3.11
CA MET A 182 -12.85 7.64 -3.20
C MET A 182 -12.65 9.11 -3.64
N GLU A 183 -13.41 9.57 -4.64
CA GLU A 183 -13.41 10.97 -5.08
C GLU A 183 -13.78 11.93 -3.94
N TRP A 184 -14.81 11.62 -3.16
CA TRP A 184 -15.20 12.43 -2.01
C TRP A 184 -14.10 12.46 -0.93
N ILE A 185 -13.48 11.31 -0.63
CA ILE A 185 -12.36 11.21 0.33
C ILE A 185 -11.18 12.07 -0.14
N VAL A 186 -10.85 12.01 -1.43
CA VAL A 186 -9.76 12.82 -2.02
C VAL A 186 -10.09 14.31 -1.98
N ALA A 187 -11.32 14.70 -2.26
CA ALA A 187 -11.77 16.09 -2.17
C ALA A 187 -11.64 16.64 -0.74
N GLU A 188 -12.08 15.87 0.28
CA GLU A 188 -11.91 16.25 1.69
C GLU A 188 -10.43 16.36 2.09
N ALA A 189 -9.59 15.44 1.62
CA ALA A 189 -8.14 15.50 1.86
C ALA A 189 -7.47 16.72 1.21
N LYS A 190 -7.92 17.15 0.03
CA LYS A 190 -7.45 18.37 -0.66
C LYS A 190 -7.88 19.62 0.13
N THR A 191 -9.14 19.70 0.51
CA THR A 191 -9.67 20.79 1.34
C THR A 191 -8.91 20.91 2.67
N ALA A 192 -8.60 19.80 3.31
CA ALA A 192 -7.84 19.80 4.56
C ALA A 192 -6.40 20.33 4.37
N ARG A 193 -5.75 20.04 3.23
CA ARG A 193 -4.38 20.52 2.93
C ARG A 193 -4.33 22.04 2.66
N SER A 194 -5.39 22.62 2.11
CA SER A 194 -5.48 24.05 1.78
C SER A 194 -5.74 24.93 3.02
N LYS A 195 -6.13 24.36 4.16
CA LYS A 195 -6.35 25.13 5.41
C LYS A 195 -5.04 25.69 5.93
N ALA A 196 -5.06 26.96 6.35
CA ALA A 196 -3.91 27.63 6.96
C ALA A 196 -3.53 26.97 8.31
N TYR A 197 -4.52 26.58 9.11
CA TYR A 197 -4.32 25.84 10.35
C TYR A 197 -4.13 24.36 10.07
N LYS A 198 -2.99 23.80 10.49
CA LYS A 198 -2.67 22.37 10.41
C LYS A 198 -2.75 21.74 11.79
N PRO A 199 -3.85 21.06 12.12
CA PRO A 199 -3.99 20.39 13.41
C PRO A 199 -2.93 19.28 13.57
N THR A 200 -2.58 18.97 14.80
CA THR A 200 -1.60 17.94 15.16
C THR A 200 -2.07 16.52 14.81
N CYS A 201 -3.37 16.28 14.74
CA CYS A 201 -3.99 14.99 14.39
C CYS A 201 -5.27 15.19 13.56
N GLY A 202 -5.67 14.16 12.82
CA GLY A 202 -6.83 14.20 11.94
C GLY A 202 -6.57 14.88 10.59
N TYR A 203 -7.67 15.24 9.91
CA TYR A 203 -7.70 15.98 8.65
C TYR A 203 -6.89 15.36 7.51
N VAL A 204 -6.87 14.02 7.47
CA VAL A 204 -6.23 13.22 6.40
C VAL A 204 -4.79 13.66 6.09
N LYS A 205 -4.04 14.11 7.11
CA LYS A 205 -2.68 14.64 6.94
C LYS A 205 -1.69 13.63 6.34
N SER A 206 -1.95 12.33 6.53
CA SER A 206 -1.15 11.23 5.95
C SER A 206 -1.67 10.79 4.57
N GLY A 207 -2.73 11.44 4.06
CA GLY A 207 -3.29 11.22 2.73
C GLY A 207 -4.23 10.04 2.63
N VAL A 208 -4.62 9.77 1.39
CA VAL A 208 -5.59 8.73 1.03
C VAL A 208 -4.88 7.48 0.53
N ASP A 209 -5.46 6.32 0.80
CA ASP A 209 -4.97 5.04 0.30
C ASP A 209 -6.10 4.12 -0.16
N THR A 210 -5.71 3.04 -0.81
CA THR A 210 -6.60 1.95 -1.22
C THR A 210 -5.89 0.61 -1.15
N GLN A 211 -6.65 -0.47 -1.32
CA GLN A 211 -6.14 -1.83 -1.38
C GLN A 211 -6.84 -2.60 -2.50
N MET A 212 -6.08 -3.42 -3.20
CA MET A 212 -6.56 -4.38 -4.21
C MET A 212 -6.11 -5.79 -3.83
N ILE A 213 -6.92 -6.80 -4.18
CA ILE A 213 -6.62 -8.21 -4.00
C ILE A 213 -6.05 -8.74 -5.31
N VAL A 214 -4.96 -9.50 -5.24
CA VAL A 214 -4.21 -9.98 -6.40
C VAL A 214 -4.36 -11.49 -6.53
N ASN A 215 -4.61 -12.00 -7.74
CA ASN A 215 -4.70 -13.43 -8.05
C ASN A 215 -5.95 -14.16 -7.53
N ALA A 216 -6.98 -13.42 -7.13
CA ALA A 216 -8.21 -14.07 -6.64
C ALA A 216 -9.11 -14.56 -7.78
N VAL A 217 -9.06 -13.93 -8.92
CA VAL A 217 -9.77 -14.28 -10.17
C VAL A 217 -8.79 -14.17 -11.34
N ASP A 218 -9.26 -14.26 -12.57
CA ASP A 218 -8.40 -14.09 -13.74
C ASP A 218 -8.07 -12.60 -13.94
N ASP A 219 -6.88 -12.24 -13.50
CA ASP A 219 -6.32 -10.91 -13.52
C ASP A 219 -4.84 -10.97 -13.92
N ASN A 220 -4.29 -9.87 -14.45
CA ASN A 220 -2.87 -9.76 -14.78
C ASN A 220 -2.21 -8.51 -14.21
N ASP A 221 -0.87 -8.47 -14.24
CA ASP A 221 -0.12 -7.41 -13.58
C ASP A 221 -0.28 -6.06 -14.28
N LEU A 222 -0.44 -6.03 -15.61
CA LEU A 222 -0.59 -4.81 -16.38
C LEU A 222 -1.86 -4.05 -15.97
N GLN A 223 -2.97 -4.75 -15.69
CA GLN A 223 -4.20 -4.13 -15.18
C GLN A 223 -3.96 -3.43 -13.84
N TYR A 224 -3.22 -4.04 -12.91
CA TYR A 224 -2.87 -3.43 -11.62
C TYR A 224 -1.93 -2.24 -11.79
N ILE A 225 -0.97 -2.30 -12.72
CA ILE A 225 -0.02 -1.23 -13.01
C ILE A 225 -0.76 0.00 -13.53
N GLN A 226 -1.65 -0.16 -14.52
CA GLN A 226 -2.46 0.90 -15.11
C GLN A 226 -3.40 1.54 -14.07
N ALA A 227 -4.11 0.71 -13.29
CA ALA A 227 -4.96 1.19 -12.20
C ALA A 227 -4.15 1.98 -11.16
N THR A 228 -2.96 1.49 -10.79
CA THR A 228 -2.10 2.13 -9.80
C THR A 228 -1.55 3.47 -10.29
N GLU A 229 -1.15 3.58 -11.56
CA GLU A 229 -0.75 4.87 -12.14
C GLU A 229 -1.90 5.87 -12.08
N TRP A 230 -3.10 5.48 -12.52
CA TRP A 230 -4.29 6.33 -12.48
C TRP A 230 -4.59 6.81 -11.05
N LEU A 231 -4.52 5.90 -10.06
CA LEU A 231 -4.74 6.21 -8.65
C LEU A 231 -3.72 7.23 -8.11
N TYR A 232 -2.45 7.13 -8.51
CA TYR A 232 -1.42 8.08 -8.09
C TYR A 232 -1.51 9.41 -8.83
N ARG A 233 -1.70 9.40 -10.15
CA ARG A 233 -1.62 10.62 -10.99
C ARG A 233 -2.93 11.40 -11.05
N LYS A 234 -4.07 10.72 -11.17
CA LYS A 234 -5.39 11.36 -11.31
C LYS A 234 -6.10 11.51 -9.97
N MET A 235 -6.05 10.48 -9.13
CA MET A 235 -6.69 10.51 -7.82
C MET A 235 -5.77 11.01 -6.71
N GLU A 236 -4.48 11.23 -6.96
CA GLU A 236 -3.48 11.74 -6.01
C GLU A 236 -3.39 10.93 -4.71
N LEU A 237 -3.66 9.62 -4.76
CA LEU A 237 -3.50 8.76 -3.61
C LEU A 237 -2.05 8.74 -3.11
N LYS A 238 -1.87 8.55 -1.82
CA LYS A 238 -0.53 8.43 -1.22
C LYS A 238 -0.03 7.00 -1.18
N ARG A 239 -0.93 6.02 -1.21
CA ARG A 239 -0.56 4.61 -1.16
C ARG A 239 -1.61 3.73 -1.84
N VAL A 240 -1.12 2.77 -2.61
CA VAL A 240 -1.86 1.61 -3.08
C VAL A 240 -1.27 0.39 -2.40
N TYR A 241 -2.11 -0.43 -1.77
CA TYR A 241 -1.74 -1.69 -1.18
C TYR A 241 -2.21 -2.84 -2.05
N TYR A 242 -1.39 -3.88 -2.11
CA TYR A 242 -1.75 -5.15 -2.70
C TYR A 242 -1.88 -6.19 -1.59
N SER A 243 -2.83 -7.09 -1.74
CA SER A 243 -3.03 -8.23 -0.87
C SER A 243 -3.08 -9.47 -1.73
N GLY A 244 -2.02 -10.26 -1.72
CA GLY A 244 -2.00 -11.54 -2.40
C GLY A 244 -3.13 -12.41 -1.88
N PHE A 245 -3.92 -12.99 -2.80
CA PHE A 245 -5.01 -13.89 -2.45
C PHE A 245 -4.48 -15.15 -1.75
N GLU A 246 -5.14 -15.51 -0.67
CA GLU A 246 -4.97 -16.78 0.03
C GLU A 246 -6.31 -17.53 0.03
N PRO A 247 -6.36 -18.81 -0.36
CA PRO A 247 -7.59 -19.59 -0.40
C PRO A 247 -8.16 -19.76 1.02
N VAL A 248 -9.46 -19.55 1.15
CA VAL A 248 -10.16 -19.69 2.42
C VAL A 248 -11.14 -20.86 2.30
N PRO A 249 -11.11 -21.84 3.21
CA PRO A 249 -12.06 -22.96 3.22
C PRO A 249 -13.51 -22.46 3.28
N GLN A 250 -14.42 -23.16 2.61
CA GLN A 250 -15.84 -22.82 2.54
C GLN A 250 -16.12 -21.47 1.87
N THR A 251 -15.27 -21.06 0.91
CA THR A 251 -15.52 -19.93 0.01
C THR A 251 -15.57 -20.43 -1.43
N PRO A 252 -16.14 -19.69 -2.38
CA PRO A 252 -16.16 -20.08 -3.80
C PRO A 252 -14.75 -20.25 -4.40
N LEU A 253 -13.73 -19.62 -3.80
CA LEU A 253 -12.36 -19.63 -4.29
C LEU A 253 -11.43 -20.55 -3.47
N GLU A 254 -11.98 -21.44 -2.64
CA GLU A 254 -11.17 -22.33 -1.77
C GLU A 254 -10.20 -23.24 -2.51
N LYS A 255 -10.51 -23.59 -3.77
CA LYS A 255 -9.68 -24.46 -4.62
C LYS A 255 -8.70 -23.70 -5.52
N ARG A 256 -8.78 -22.35 -5.52
CA ARG A 256 -7.88 -21.54 -6.32
C ARG A 256 -6.50 -21.45 -5.65
N ASN A 257 -5.45 -21.44 -6.46
CA ASN A 257 -4.09 -21.31 -5.97
C ASN A 257 -3.88 -19.94 -5.26
N ALA A 258 -3.12 -19.95 -4.19
CA ALA A 258 -2.67 -18.74 -3.52
C ALA A 258 -1.87 -17.84 -4.49
N CYS A 259 -1.89 -16.55 -4.26
CA CYS A 259 -1.04 -15.61 -4.98
C CYS A 259 0.44 -15.90 -4.67
N PRO A 260 1.29 -16.10 -5.69
CA PRO A 260 2.72 -16.22 -5.45
C PRO A 260 3.26 -14.96 -4.72
N PRO A 261 4.01 -15.11 -3.63
CA PRO A 261 4.59 -13.97 -2.91
C PRO A 261 5.46 -13.06 -3.79
N SER A 262 6.12 -13.63 -4.80
CA SER A 262 6.90 -12.88 -5.79
C SER A 262 6.04 -11.91 -6.60
N ARG A 263 4.81 -12.31 -7.00
CA ARG A 263 3.88 -11.46 -7.78
C ARG A 263 3.48 -10.20 -6.98
N GLU A 264 3.00 -10.39 -5.75
CA GLU A 264 2.66 -9.27 -4.85
C GLU A 264 3.88 -8.35 -4.64
N HIS A 265 5.05 -8.93 -4.42
CA HIS A 265 6.29 -8.18 -4.22
C HIS A 265 6.67 -7.35 -5.46
N ARG A 266 6.54 -7.91 -6.68
CA ARG A 266 6.80 -7.16 -7.93
C ARG A 266 5.84 -6.00 -8.12
N LEU A 267 4.55 -6.20 -7.87
CA LEU A 267 3.57 -5.11 -7.92
C LEU A 267 3.90 -4.00 -6.91
N TYR A 268 4.35 -4.33 -5.71
CA TYR A 268 4.85 -3.30 -4.77
C TYR A 268 6.06 -2.56 -5.32
N GLN A 269 7.03 -3.25 -5.93
CA GLN A 269 8.19 -2.59 -6.55
C GLN A 269 7.76 -1.63 -7.66
N VAL A 270 6.88 -2.06 -8.57
CA VAL A 270 6.32 -1.19 -9.62
C VAL A 270 5.55 -0.01 -9.04
N SER A 271 4.75 -0.22 -7.99
CA SER A 271 4.04 0.86 -7.30
C SER A 271 4.99 1.96 -6.78
N PHE A 272 6.18 1.60 -6.31
CA PHE A 272 7.20 2.58 -5.93
C PHE A 272 7.80 3.28 -7.15
N LEU A 273 8.04 2.56 -8.26
CA LEU A 273 8.57 3.16 -9.49
C LEU A 273 7.58 4.19 -10.07
N LEU A 274 6.31 3.86 -10.12
CA LEU A 274 5.24 4.78 -10.58
C LEU A 274 5.12 6.02 -9.68
N ARG A 275 5.24 5.86 -8.36
CA ARG A 275 5.02 6.94 -7.40
C ARG A 275 6.22 7.85 -7.20
N ASP A 276 7.42 7.27 -7.08
CA ASP A 276 8.61 7.96 -6.58
C ASP A 276 9.69 8.16 -7.67
N TYR A 277 9.60 7.47 -8.83
CA TYR A 277 10.63 7.44 -9.86
C TYR A 277 10.16 7.96 -11.22
N GLU A 278 8.94 8.50 -11.29
CA GLU A 278 8.33 9.07 -12.51
C GLU A 278 8.07 8.07 -13.65
N PHE A 279 8.19 6.75 -13.39
CA PHE A 279 7.79 5.73 -14.36
C PHE A 279 6.29 5.84 -14.68
N LYS A 280 5.93 5.47 -15.90
CA LYS A 280 4.55 5.37 -16.40
C LYS A 280 4.15 3.90 -16.54
N ALA A 281 2.85 3.63 -16.63
CA ALA A 281 2.36 2.27 -16.89
C ALA A 281 2.89 1.73 -18.22
N ASP A 282 3.00 2.58 -19.25
CA ASP A 282 3.49 2.21 -20.56
C ASP A 282 4.95 1.72 -20.55
N ASP A 283 5.78 2.20 -19.62
CA ASP A 283 7.17 1.74 -19.48
C ASP A 283 7.25 0.25 -19.11
N PHE A 284 6.19 -0.31 -18.52
CA PHE A 284 6.13 -1.72 -18.16
C PHE A 284 5.54 -2.61 -19.26
N SER A 285 4.92 -2.04 -20.28
CA SER A 285 4.37 -2.80 -21.41
C SER A 285 5.45 -3.57 -22.18
N SER A 286 6.69 -3.07 -22.18
CA SER A 286 7.84 -3.73 -22.84
C SER A 286 8.42 -4.89 -22.04
N ILE A 287 8.02 -5.09 -20.78
CA ILE A 287 8.60 -6.10 -19.89
C ILE A 287 7.61 -7.16 -19.42
N VAL A 288 6.31 -6.95 -19.60
CA VAL A 288 5.31 -7.99 -19.34
C VAL A 288 5.27 -8.99 -20.49
N ASN A 289 4.88 -10.23 -20.20
CA ASN A 289 4.64 -11.21 -21.25
C ASN A 289 3.31 -10.93 -22.00
N ASP A 290 2.98 -11.72 -23.01
CA ASP A 290 1.78 -11.59 -23.83
C ASP A 290 0.48 -11.66 -23.01
N GLU A 291 0.50 -12.33 -21.85
CA GLU A 291 -0.61 -12.42 -20.91
C GLU A 291 -0.68 -11.24 -19.94
N GLY A 292 0.29 -10.33 -19.95
CA GLY A 292 0.35 -9.15 -19.11
C GLY A 292 0.97 -9.35 -17.72
N PHE A 293 1.79 -10.41 -17.53
CA PHE A 293 2.48 -10.68 -16.27
C PHE A 293 3.92 -10.19 -16.26
N LEU A 294 4.34 -9.65 -15.13
CA LEU A 294 5.72 -9.24 -14.88
C LEU A 294 6.66 -10.46 -14.76
N PRO A 295 7.90 -10.38 -15.28
CA PRO A 295 8.89 -11.42 -15.08
C PRO A 295 9.29 -11.52 -13.59
N ASN A 296 9.77 -12.71 -13.19
CA ASN A 296 10.22 -12.95 -11.82
C ASN A 296 11.64 -12.38 -11.54
N ILE A 297 11.89 -11.18 -12.04
CA ILE A 297 13.10 -10.40 -11.74
C ILE A 297 12.68 -9.00 -11.26
N GLU A 298 13.61 -8.25 -10.72
CA GLU A 298 13.33 -6.89 -10.26
C GLU A 298 12.88 -6.00 -11.45
N PRO A 299 11.72 -5.32 -11.39
CA PRO A 299 11.11 -4.65 -12.54
C PRO A 299 12.00 -3.59 -13.21
N LYS A 300 12.82 -2.89 -12.44
CA LYS A 300 13.74 -1.90 -12.98
C LYS A 300 14.88 -2.56 -13.77
N LEU A 301 15.36 -3.73 -13.32
CA LEU A 301 16.33 -4.52 -14.09
C LEU A 301 15.69 -5.12 -15.35
N ALA A 302 14.42 -5.54 -15.28
CA ALA A 302 13.68 -6.00 -16.45
C ALA A 302 13.56 -4.89 -17.50
N PHE A 303 13.19 -3.68 -17.05
CA PHE A 303 13.10 -2.50 -17.92
C PHE A 303 14.42 -2.20 -18.64
N VAL A 304 15.54 -2.20 -17.92
CA VAL A 304 16.86 -1.94 -18.50
C VAL A 304 17.24 -3.01 -19.54
N LYS A 305 16.90 -4.28 -19.30
CA LYS A 305 17.17 -5.36 -20.27
C LYS A 305 16.34 -5.20 -21.54
N ALA A 306 15.08 -4.80 -21.43
CA ALA A 306 14.18 -4.58 -22.55
C ALA A 306 14.50 -3.31 -23.35
N ASN A 307 15.17 -2.32 -22.72
CA ASN A 307 15.48 -1.00 -23.28
C ASN A 307 16.99 -0.74 -23.18
N SER A 308 17.81 -1.69 -23.63
CA SER A 308 19.28 -1.60 -23.54
C SER A 308 19.88 -0.45 -24.35
N ASP A 309 19.19 0.00 -25.39
CA ASP A 309 19.53 1.12 -26.25
C ASP A 309 19.52 2.48 -25.52
N LEU A 310 18.78 2.60 -24.42
CA LEU A 310 18.80 3.79 -23.58
C LEU A 310 20.08 3.91 -22.73
N PHE A 311 20.94 2.89 -22.70
CA PHE A 311 22.13 2.83 -21.86
C PHE A 311 23.40 2.67 -22.71
N PRO A 312 24.52 3.21 -22.28
CA PRO A 312 24.78 3.93 -21.02
C PRO A 312 24.26 5.38 -21.01
N ILE A 313 23.94 5.87 -19.81
CA ILE A 313 23.44 7.23 -19.59
C ILE A 313 24.60 8.19 -19.23
N ASP A 314 24.72 9.31 -19.92
CA ASP A 314 25.63 10.39 -19.52
C ASP A 314 25.05 11.18 -18.33
N LEU A 315 25.67 11.01 -17.15
CA LEU A 315 25.22 11.66 -15.93
C LEU A 315 25.34 13.19 -15.95
N ASN A 316 26.12 13.77 -16.87
CA ASN A 316 26.31 15.21 -16.95
C ASN A 316 25.18 15.91 -17.72
N SER A 317 24.56 15.24 -18.69
CA SER A 317 23.47 15.77 -19.51
C SER A 317 22.10 15.25 -19.09
N ALA A 318 22.00 14.00 -18.62
CA ALA A 318 20.75 13.33 -18.31
C ALA A 318 19.86 14.10 -17.31
N ASN A 319 18.57 14.11 -17.54
CA ASN A 319 17.61 14.69 -16.60
C ASN A 319 17.31 13.74 -15.42
N TYR A 320 16.43 14.16 -14.49
CA TYR A 320 16.10 13.36 -13.30
C TYR A 320 15.44 12.02 -13.66
N SER A 321 14.49 12.03 -14.60
CA SER A 321 13.77 10.82 -15.03
C SER A 321 14.71 9.80 -15.69
N GLU A 322 15.70 10.24 -16.44
CA GLU A 322 16.73 9.35 -17.03
C GLU A 322 17.66 8.75 -15.96
N ILE A 323 18.14 9.57 -15.03
CA ILE A 323 19.05 9.09 -13.95
C ILE A 323 18.35 8.07 -13.05
N VAL A 324 17.06 8.23 -12.77
CA VAL A 324 16.32 7.26 -11.94
C VAL A 324 16.01 5.96 -12.69
N LEU A 325 16.19 5.87 -14.01
CA LEU A 325 16.12 4.60 -14.76
C LEU A 325 17.30 3.69 -14.43
N ILE A 326 18.46 4.24 -14.05
CA ILE A 326 19.67 3.45 -13.76
C ILE A 326 19.39 2.51 -12.58
N PRO A 327 19.63 1.19 -12.72
CA PRO A 327 19.48 0.23 -11.63
C PRO A 327 20.21 0.68 -10.36
N TYR A 328 19.62 0.39 -9.20
CA TYR A 328 20.15 0.75 -7.88
C TYR A 328 20.18 2.26 -7.56
N ILE A 329 19.94 3.15 -8.53
CA ILE A 329 19.81 4.59 -8.28
C ILE A 329 18.37 4.89 -7.85
N GLY A 330 18.21 5.45 -6.65
CA GLY A 330 16.94 5.93 -6.12
C GLY A 330 16.82 7.45 -6.17
N PRO A 331 15.63 8.00 -5.84
CA PRO A 331 15.36 9.45 -5.87
C PRO A 331 16.38 10.30 -5.10
N LYS A 332 16.85 9.82 -3.94
CA LYS A 332 17.86 10.53 -3.14
C LYS A 332 19.22 10.58 -3.82
N THR A 333 19.64 9.46 -4.39
CA THR A 333 20.92 9.34 -5.11
C THR A 333 20.89 10.15 -6.39
N ALA A 334 19.81 10.08 -7.17
CA ALA A 334 19.63 10.88 -8.38
C ALA A 334 19.73 12.39 -8.08
N LYS A 335 19.04 12.87 -7.05
CA LYS A 335 19.11 14.28 -6.61
C LYS A 335 20.54 14.67 -6.20
N LYS A 336 21.26 13.79 -5.51
CA LYS A 336 22.67 14.04 -5.13
C LYS A 336 23.57 14.17 -6.35
N ILE A 337 23.43 13.29 -7.35
CA ILE A 337 24.15 13.37 -8.63
C ILE A 337 23.84 14.68 -9.32
N LEU A 338 22.56 15.03 -9.51
CA LEU A 338 22.11 16.27 -10.14
C LEU A 338 22.65 17.53 -9.44
N GLN A 339 22.70 17.51 -8.12
CA GLN A 339 23.24 18.64 -7.35
C GLN A 339 24.74 18.77 -7.51
N THR A 340 25.49 17.66 -7.44
CA THR A 340 26.96 17.67 -7.53
C THR A 340 27.44 18.09 -8.92
N ARG A 341 26.80 17.61 -10.00
CA ARG A 341 27.22 17.94 -11.37
C ARG A 341 27.09 19.42 -11.72
N LYS A 342 26.32 20.21 -10.97
CA LYS A 342 26.25 21.68 -11.17
C LYS A 342 27.60 22.36 -10.96
N ASN A 343 28.42 21.80 -10.08
CA ASN A 343 29.72 22.38 -9.70
C ASN A 343 30.91 21.59 -10.24
N THR A 344 30.73 20.29 -10.51
CA THR A 344 31.84 19.39 -10.90
C THR A 344 31.36 18.37 -11.92
N LYS A 345 32.00 18.31 -13.09
CA LYS A 345 31.73 17.26 -14.08
C LYS A 345 32.11 15.89 -13.59
N ILE A 346 31.25 14.90 -13.81
CA ILE A 346 31.45 13.49 -13.48
C ILE A 346 32.05 12.82 -14.72
N ARG A 347 33.36 12.60 -14.74
CA ARG A 347 34.06 12.04 -15.91
C ARG A 347 34.58 10.62 -15.66
N TYR A 348 34.98 10.33 -14.45
CA TYR A 348 35.67 9.10 -14.05
C TYR A 348 34.89 8.38 -12.94
N SER A 349 35.11 7.08 -12.80
CA SER A 349 34.54 6.31 -11.68
C SER A 349 34.86 6.91 -10.32
N SER A 350 36.06 7.46 -10.17
CA SER A 350 36.52 8.12 -8.93
C SER A 350 35.68 9.36 -8.58
N ASP A 351 35.19 10.10 -9.59
CA ASP A 351 34.29 11.24 -9.35
C ASP A 351 32.95 10.76 -8.83
N LEU A 352 32.42 9.69 -9.44
CA LEU A 352 31.16 9.09 -9.05
C LEU A 352 31.25 8.42 -7.67
N GLU A 353 32.38 7.76 -7.35
CA GLU A 353 32.64 7.15 -6.04
C GLU A 353 32.58 8.15 -4.89
N ARG A 354 33.07 9.36 -5.08
CA ARG A 354 32.95 10.44 -4.07
C ARG A 354 31.51 10.85 -3.82
N ILE A 355 30.62 10.67 -4.80
CA ILE A 355 29.21 11.05 -4.70
C ILE A 355 28.39 9.93 -4.06
N ILE A 356 28.54 8.69 -4.53
CA ILE A 356 27.65 7.57 -4.18
C ILE A 356 28.35 6.37 -3.53
N GLY A 357 29.65 6.40 -3.41
CA GLY A 357 30.49 5.33 -2.83
C GLY A 357 30.88 4.25 -3.84
N ALA A 358 32.03 3.60 -3.60
CA ALA A 358 32.65 2.65 -4.52
C ALA A 358 31.74 1.45 -4.88
N ASN A 359 31.06 0.86 -3.89
CA ASN A 359 30.19 -0.30 -4.14
C ASN A 359 29.05 0.02 -5.13
N LEU A 360 28.39 1.16 -4.95
CA LEU A 360 27.30 1.54 -5.83
C LEU A 360 27.81 1.94 -7.21
N THR A 361 28.93 2.66 -7.29
CA THR A 361 29.60 3.00 -8.56
C THR A 361 29.92 1.74 -9.36
N TRP A 362 30.55 0.75 -8.74
CA TRP A 362 30.86 -0.53 -9.39
C TRP A 362 29.58 -1.23 -9.94
N ARG A 363 28.48 -1.22 -9.17
CA ARG A 363 27.22 -1.88 -9.59
C ARG A 363 26.57 -1.21 -10.79
N ILE A 364 26.77 0.08 -10.97
CA ILE A 364 26.10 0.84 -12.03
C ILE A 364 27.03 1.20 -13.20
N SER A 365 28.33 0.86 -13.14
CA SER A 365 29.34 1.25 -14.13
C SER A 365 28.94 0.94 -15.57
N ARG A 366 28.28 -0.18 -15.81
CA ARG A 366 27.80 -0.59 -17.15
C ARG A 366 26.59 0.22 -17.66
N TYR A 367 25.90 0.97 -16.80
CA TYR A 367 24.70 1.74 -17.14
C TYR A 367 24.98 3.24 -17.27
N VAL A 368 26.23 3.67 -17.01
CA VAL A 368 26.62 5.08 -17.04
C VAL A 368 27.79 5.29 -17.97
N ASP A 369 27.82 6.45 -18.65
CA ASP A 369 28.92 6.81 -19.52
C ASP A 369 30.04 7.48 -18.70
N LEU A 370 31.16 6.74 -18.54
CA LEU A 370 32.36 7.18 -17.83
C LEU A 370 33.59 6.90 -18.68
N LYS A 371 34.58 7.80 -18.63
CA LYS A 371 35.77 7.72 -19.48
C LYS A 371 36.69 6.54 -19.15
N ASP A 372 36.67 6.05 -17.92
CA ASP A 372 37.52 4.95 -17.43
C ASP A 372 36.78 3.62 -17.33
N ARG A 373 35.82 3.38 -18.23
CA ARG A 373 35.15 2.06 -18.35
C ARG A 373 36.20 0.97 -18.54
N ARG A 374 36.11 -0.07 -17.72
CA ARG A 374 37.00 -1.22 -17.83
C ARG A 374 36.57 -2.10 -19.03
N LEU A 375 37.57 -2.70 -19.72
CA LEU A 375 37.29 -3.67 -20.81
C LEU A 375 36.36 -4.79 -20.36
N THR A 376 36.43 -5.20 -19.08
CA THR A 376 35.55 -6.21 -18.48
C THR A 376 34.08 -5.78 -18.41
N ASP A 377 33.76 -4.50 -18.48
CA ASP A 377 32.39 -3.99 -18.47
C ASP A 377 31.69 -4.22 -19.84
N PHE A 378 32.48 -4.39 -20.91
CA PHE A 378 32.00 -4.70 -22.26
C PHE A 378 31.81 -6.20 -22.51
N LEU A 379 32.51 -7.06 -21.76
CA LEU A 379 32.46 -8.52 -21.95
C LEU A 379 31.26 -9.18 -21.22
N LYS A 380 30.49 -8.45 -20.42
CA LYS A 380 29.34 -8.98 -19.63
C LYS A 380 27.97 -8.63 -20.21
N THR A 381 27.90 -8.22 -21.47
CA THR A 381 26.67 -7.85 -22.17
C THR A 381 26.05 -8.96 -23.03
N ASN A 382 26.40 -10.23 -22.77
CA ASN A 382 25.72 -11.40 -23.36
C ASN A 382 24.97 -12.22 -22.31
#